data_6f9a8363a852898ca0335fe7d18622fc
#
_entry.id   6f9a8363a852898ca0335fe7d18622fc
#
_cell.length_a   1.000
_cell.length_b   1.000
_cell.length_c   1.000
_cell.angle_alpha   90.00
_cell.angle_beta   90.00
_cell.angle_gamma   90.00
#
_symmetry.space_group_name_H-M   'P 1'
#
loop_
_entity.id
_entity.type
_entity.pdbx_description
1 polymer ?
#
loop_
_entity_poly.entity_id
_entity_poly.type
_entity_poly.pdbx_seq_one_letter_code
_entity_poly.pdbx_strand_id
1 'polypeptide(L)'
;MMFRVYGLEANSYVDGPGVRLAIFFQGCLHHCKGCQNPGSWPMYGGEKMDTEFIKKLMVSDSLLSGITLSGGEPFLQPMAALELAQFAKAKGLSVWCYTGYTFEQIREWEDNRKELLKRIDVFADGRF
;
A
#
# COMPACT_ATOMS: atom_id res chain seq x y z
N MET A 1 -1.13 15.13 -1.64
CA MET A 1 -0.86 14.75 -0.22
C MET A 1 0.51 14.12 -0.13
N MET A 2 1.32 14.59 0.80
CA MET A 2 2.65 14.03 1.02
C MET A 2 2.59 12.84 1.98
N PHE A 3 3.38 11.81 1.70
CA PHE A 3 3.47 10.63 2.56
C PHE A 3 4.87 10.03 2.46
N ARG A 4 5.20 9.09 3.35
CA ARG A 4 6.54 8.49 3.40
C ARG A 4 6.55 7.14 2.71
N VAL A 5 7.51 6.97 1.82
CA VAL A 5 7.65 5.79 0.95
C VAL A 5 9.02 5.16 1.17
N TYR A 6 9.05 3.85 1.39
CA TYR A 6 10.28 3.08 1.43
C TYR A 6 10.80 2.84 0.01
N GLY A 7 9.91 2.55 -0.93
CA GLY A 7 10.29 2.35 -2.33
C GLY A 7 9.07 2.18 -3.22
N LEU A 8 9.33 2.24 -4.52
CA LEU A 8 8.35 1.96 -5.56
C LEU A 8 8.94 0.91 -6.49
N GLU A 9 8.10 0.01 -6.97
CA GLU A 9 8.52 -0.95 -7.98
C GLU A 9 7.47 -0.98 -9.09
N ALA A 10 7.85 -0.42 -10.25
CA ALA A 10 7.01 -0.46 -11.43
C ALA A 10 7.15 -1.81 -12.11
N ASN A 11 6.09 -2.26 -12.77
CA ASN A 11 6.06 -3.52 -13.51
C ASN A 11 6.38 -4.74 -12.64
N SER A 12 5.88 -4.74 -11.40
CA SER A 12 6.05 -5.88 -10.49
C SER A 12 5.16 -7.04 -10.93
N TYR A 13 5.72 -8.24 -10.93
CA TYR A 13 4.99 -9.48 -11.21
C TYR A 13 4.88 -10.38 -9.98
N VAL A 14 5.56 -10.02 -8.88
CA VAL A 14 5.63 -10.87 -7.68
C VAL A 14 4.71 -10.39 -6.56
N ASP A 15 4.16 -9.18 -6.69
CA ASP A 15 3.34 -8.56 -5.64
C ASP A 15 1.84 -8.64 -5.94
N GLY A 16 1.43 -9.63 -6.72
CA GLY A 16 0.05 -9.86 -7.11
C GLY A 16 -0.07 -10.24 -8.58
N PRO A 17 -1.27 -10.52 -9.08
CA PRO A 17 -1.46 -10.93 -10.47
C PRO A 17 -1.32 -9.76 -11.44
N GLY A 18 -0.83 -10.08 -12.64
CA GLY A 18 -0.64 -9.11 -13.71
C GLY A 18 0.52 -8.18 -13.47
N VAL A 19 0.56 -7.09 -14.23
CA VAL A 19 1.59 -6.05 -14.09
C VAL A 19 1.10 -5.05 -13.04
N ARG A 20 1.87 -4.84 -11.99
CA ARG A 20 1.44 -4.04 -10.86
C ARG A 20 2.47 -2.98 -10.51
N LEU A 21 1.96 -1.84 -9.99
CA LEU A 21 2.80 -0.84 -9.33
C LEU A 21 2.78 -1.16 -7.84
N ALA A 22 3.91 -1.58 -7.31
CA ALA A 22 4.03 -1.85 -5.89
C ALA A 22 4.50 -0.60 -5.17
N ILE A 23 3.79 -0.21 -4.12
CA ILE A 23 4.08 0.96 -3.30
C ILE A 23 4.46 0.45 -1.92
N PHE A 24 5.73 0.63 -1.54
CA PHE A 24 6.25 0.17 -0.26
C PHE A 24 6.26 1.34 0.71
N PHE A 25 5.33 1.31 1.67
CA PHE A 25 5.18 2.37 2.66
C PHE A 25 6.32 2.35 3.66
N GLN A 26 6.70 3.51 4.17
CA GLN A 26 7.71 3.63 5.22
C GLN A 26 7.01 3.74 6.57
N GLY A 27 7.50 2.99 7.56
CA GLY A 27 6.97 2.93 8.91
C GLY A 27 6.24 1.63 9.18
N CYS A 28 6.65 0.93 10.22
CA CYS A 28 6.02 -0.31 10.63
C CYS A 28 6.28 -0.56 12.10
N LEU A 29 5.21 -0.83 12.86
CA LEU A 29 5.29 -1.14 14.28
C LEU A 29 5.34 -2.65 14.56
N HIS A 30 5.16 -3.47 13.55
CA HIS A 30 5.08 -4.94 13.72
C HIS A 30 6.42 -5.58 14.01
N HIS A 31 7.49 -5.11 13.35
CA HIS A 31 8.85 -5.61 13.52
C HIS A 31 8.91 -7.14 13.41
N CYS A 32 8.29 -7.68 12.36
CA CYS A 32 8.17 -9.13 12.18
C CYS A 32 9.54 -9.78 12.03
N LYS A 33 9.76 -10.87 12.76
CA LYS A 33 10.94 -11.70 12.57
C LYS A 33 10.88 -12.31 11.17
N GLY A 34 11.96 -12.14 10.40
CA GLY A 34 11.98 -12.61 9.02
C GLY A 34 11.35 -11.66 8.01
N CYS A 35 11.03 -10.43 8.42
CA CYS A 35 10.53 -9.41 7.51
C CYS A 35 11.54 -9.15 6.39
N GLN A 36 11.04 -9.06 5.15
CA GLN A 36 11.90 -8.83 3.98
C GLN A 36 12.35 -7.38 3.84
N ASN A 37 11.67 -6.44 4.53
CA ASN A 37 11.92 -5.00 4.39
C ASN A 37 12.17 -4.32 5.75
N PRO A 38 13.19 -4.74 6.54
CA PRO A 38 13.40 -4.12 7.85
C PRO A 38 13.76 -2.64 7.77
N GLY A 39 14.31 -2.17 6.64
CA GLY A 39 14.56 -0.75 6.42
C GLY A 39 13.31 0.09 6.34
N SER A 40 12.11 -0.54 6.16
CA SER A 40 10.85 0.17 6.15
C SER A 40 10.27 0.46 7.54
N TRP A 41 10.88 -0.05 8.62
CA TRP A 41 10.35 0.08 9.97
C TRP A 41 10.40 1.49 10.55
N PRO A 42 11.50 2.28 10.40
CA PRO A 42 11.54 3.61 11.02
C PRO A 42 10.42 4.51 10.51
N MET A 43 9.70 5.15 11.42
CA MET A 43 8.53 5.98 11.08
C MET A 43 8.90 7.22 10.28
N TYR A 44 10.10 7.74 10.47
CA TYR A 44 10.57 8.97 9.80
C TYR A 44 11.64 8.69 8.74
N GLY A 45 11.82 7.43 8.38
CA GLY A 45 12.73 7.07 7.30
C GLY A 45 12.08 7.21 5.94
N GLY A 46 12.75 6.67 4.93
CA GLY A 46 12.26 6.68 3.56
C GLY A 46 12.31 8.06 2.93
N GLU A 47 11.51 8.22 1.90
CA GLU A 47 11.43 9.44 1.11
C GLU A 47 10.01 9.99 1.14
N LYS A 48 9.88 11.31 1.27
CA LYS A 48 8.56 11.95 1.14
C LYS A 48 8.20 12.05 -0.32
N MET A 49 7.01 11.56 -0.67
CA MET A 49 6.48 11.62 -2.02
C MET A 49 5.07 12.18 -2.00
N ASP A 50 4.67 12.81 -3.10
CA ASP A 50 3.31 13.29 -3.27
C ASP A 50 2.47 12.17 -3.91
N THR A 51 1.27 11.95 -3.39
CA THR A 51 0.32 11.00 -3.98
C THR A 51 0.05 11.33 -5.45
N GLU A 52 0.10 12.60 -5.84
CA GLU A 52 -0.10 13.00 -7.24
C GLU A 52 0.95 12.40 -8.17
N PHE A 53 2.20 12.28 -7.71
CA PHE A 53 3.25 11.63 -8.48
C PHE A 53 2.93 10.15 -8.74
N ILE A 54 2.45 9.47 -7.69
CA ILE A 54 2.08 8.05 -7.79
C ILE A 54 0.89 7.89 -8.75
N LYS A 55 -0.09 8.79 -8.67
CA LYS A 55 -1.25 8.77 -9.59
C LYS A 55 -0.82 8.91 -11.04
N LYS A 56 0.17 9.77 -11.31
CA LYS A 56 0.70 9.92 -12.67
C LYS A 56 1.34 8.64 -13.18
N LEU A 57 2.03 7.91 -12.29
CA LEU A 57 2.59 6.61 -12.66
C LEU A 57 1.49 5.61 -13.02
N MET A 58 0.37 5.65 -12.32
CA MET A 58 -0.76 4.75 -12.61
C MET A 58 -1.35 4.99 -14.00
N VAL A 59 -1.45 6.24 -14.43
CA VAL A 59 -2.07 6.54 -15.73
C VAL A 59 -1.07 6.47 -16.90
N SER A 60 0.22 6.51 -16.61
CA SER A 60 1.25 6.50 -17.67
C SER A 60 1.51 5.10 -18.23
N ASP A 61 1.11 4.05 -17.52
CA ASP A 61 1.32 2.66 -17.94
C ASP A 61 -0.01 2.02 -18.31
N SER A 62 -0.26 1.89 -19.60
CA SER A 62 -1.50 1.32 -20.12
C SER A 62 -1.62 -0.18 -19.89
N LEU A 63 -0.53 -0.85 -19.53
CA LEU A 63 -0.52 -2.30 -19.27
C LEU A 63 -0.74 -2.62 -17.80
N LEU A 64 -0.85 -1.61 -16.94
CA LEU A 64 -0.99 -1.81 -15.51
C LEU A 64 -2.31 -2.48 -15.17
N SER A 65 -2.25 -3.58 -14.41
CA SER A 65 -3.42 -4.32 -13.94
C SER A 65 -3.92 -3.81 -12.60
N GLY A 66 -3.04 -3.27 -11.79
CA GLY A 66 -3.41 -2.80 -10.47
C GLY A 66 -2.25 -2.25 -9.67
N ILE A 67 -2.53 -1.94 -8.42
CA ILE A 67 -1.52 -1.49 -7.47
C ILE A 67 -1.47 -2.46 -6.29
N THR A 68 -0.31 -2.51 -5.65
CA THR A 68 -0.12 -3.29 -4.43
C THR A 68 0.42 -2.36 -3.34
N LEU A 69 -0.29 -2.30 -2.23
CA LEU A 69 0.12 -1.54 -1.04
C LEU A 69 0.85 -2.50 -0.11
N SER A 70 2.11 -2.22 0.16
CA SER A 70 2.98 -3.14 0.89
C SER A 70 4.05 -2.34 1.65
N GLY A 71 5.20 -2.96 1.90
CA GLY A 71 6.37 -2.32 2.50
C GLY A 71 6.38 -2.45 3.99
N GLY A 72 6.39 -1.32 4.71
CA GLY A 72 6.15 -1.24 6.14
C GLY A 72 4.70 -1.59 6.44
N GLU A 73 3.93 -0.64 6.92
CA GLU A 73 2.52 -0.88 7.24
C GLU A 73 1.64 0.18 6.57
N PRO A 74 0.90 -0.16 5.49
CA PRO A 74 0.04 0.81 4.80
C PRO A 74 -1.01 1.45 5.70
N PHE A 75 -1.53 0.72 6.69
CA PHE A 75 -2.56 1.24 7.59
C PHE A 75 -2.03 2.25 8.61
N LEU A 76 -0.72 2.49 8.67
CA LEU A 76 -0.15 3.58 9.46
C LEU A 76 -0.16 4.92 8.70
N GLN A 77 -0.41 4.89 7.41
CA GLN A 77 -0.59 6.08 6.58
C GLN A 77 -1.91 5.97 5.81
N PRO A 78 -3.04 5.85 6.54
CA PRO A 78 -4.31 5.46 5.92
C PRO A 78 -4.87 6.51 4.96
N MET A 79 -4.60 7.79 5.19
CA MET A 79 -5.11 8.85 4.28
C MET A 79 -4.48 8.75 2.90
N ALA A 80 -3.16 8.59 2.85
CA ALA A 80 -2.46 8.44 1.57
C ALA A 80 -2.85 7.14 0.88
N ALA A 81 -2.89 6.03 1.63
CA ALA A 81 -3.27 4.73 1.09
C ALA A 81 -4.70 4.78 0.54
N LEU A 82 -5.63 5.42 1.26
CA LEU A 82 -7.02 5.56 0.82
C LEU A 82 -7.12 6.37 -0.47
N GLU A 83 -6.40 7.48 -0.55
CA GLU A 83 -6.40 8.31 -1.75
C GLU A 83 -5.90 7.53 -2.97
N LEU A 84 -4.82 6.78 -2.81
CA LEU A 84 -4.26 5.98 -3.91
C LEU A 84 -5.19 4.85 -4.30
N ALA A 85 -5.82 4.18 -3.32
CA ALA A 85 -6.76 3.10 -3.59
C ALA A 85 -8.00 3.61 -4.31
N GLN A 86 -8.56 4.74 -3.88
CA GLN A 86 -9.72 5.34 -4.52
C GLN A 86 -9.41 5.72 -5.97
N PHE A 87 -8.25 6.31 -6.21
CA PHE A 87 -7.84 6.68 -7.56
C PHE A 87 -7.67 5.45 -8.45
N ALA A 88 -7.02 4.40 -7.93
CA ALA A 88 -6.82 3.15 -8.67
C ALA A 88 -8.16 2.52 -9.04
N LYS A 89 -9.10 2.44 -8.10
CA LYS A 89 -10.42 1.88 -8.38
C LYS A 89 -11.17 2.69 -9.43
N ALA A 90 -11.07 4.02 -9.37
CA ALA A 90 -11.70 4.89 -10.37
C ALA A 90 -11.11 4.69 -11.77
N LYS A 91 -9.88 4.21 -11.88
CA LYS A 91 -9.23 3.90 -13.15
C LYS A 91 -9.40 2.44 -13.58
N GLY A 92 -10.18 1.66 -12.85
CA GLY A 92 -10.40 0.25 -13.17
C GLY A 92 -9.25 -0.67 -12.76
N LEU A 93 -8.35 -0.20 -11.90
CA LEU A 93 -7.22 -0.99 -11.42
C LEU A 93 -7.61 -1.75 -10.15
N SER A 94 -7.09 -2.96 -9.99
CA SER A 94 -7.29 -3.72 -8.75
C SER A 94 -6.34 -3.23 -7.67
N VAL A 95 -6.75 -3.39 -6.40
CA VAL A 95 -5.95 -2.98 -5.25
C VAL A 95 -5.70 -4.19 -4.36
N TRP A 96 -4.44 -4.56 -4.22
CA TRP A 96 -3.98 -5.58 -3.28
C TRP A 96 -3.30 -4.89 -2.12
N CYS A 97 -3.44 -5.44 -0.92
CA CYS A 97 -2.79 -4.87 0.27
C CYS A 97 -2.23 -5.96 1.15
N TYR A 98 -0.96 -5.83 1.50
CA TYR A 98 -0.29 -6.66 2.49
C TYR A 98 -0.14 -5.84 3.77
N THR A 99 -0.62 -6.39 4.89
CA THR A 99 -0.58 -5.72 6.19
C THR A 99 -0.23 -6.70 7.30
N GLY A 100 0.39 -6.21 8.36
CA GLY A 100 0.67 -7.01 9.55
C GLY A 100 -0.52 -7.08 10.52
N TYR A 101 -1.56 -6.28 10.31
CA TYR A 101 -2.80 -6.36 11.09
C TYR A 101 -3.66 -7.50 10.57
N THR A 102 -4.51 -8.07 11.43
CA THR A 102 -5.48 -9.07 11.00
C THR A 102 -6.74 -8.37 10.51
N PHE A 103 -7.52 -9.09 9.70
CA PHE A 103 -8.81 -8.58 9.24
C PHE A 103 -9.73 -8.24 10.42
N GLU A 104 -9.71 -9.08 11.47
CA GLU A 104 -10.50 -8.84 12.67
C GLU A 104 -10.14 -7.54 13.37
N GLN A 105 -8.85 -7.20 13.42
CA GLN A 105 -8.40 -5.94 14.00
C GLN A 105 -8.90 -4.74 13.19
N ILE A 106 -8.77 -4.81 11.87
CA ILE A 106 -9.10 -3.67 10.99
C ILE A 106 -10.59 -3.43 10.94
N ARG A 107 -11.41 -4.47 10.91
CA ARG A 107 -12.86 -4.32 10.81
C ARG A 107 -13.48 -3.64 12.04
N GLU A 108 -12.76 -3.62 13.17
CA GLU A 108 -13.22 -2.94 14.39
C GLU A 108 -12.95 -1.43 14.37
N TRP A 109 -12.14 -0.97 13.42
CA TRP A 109 -11.81 0.46 13.32
C TRP A 109 -12.95 1.24 12.66
N GLU A 110 -13.24 2.42 13.19
CA GLU A 110 -14.36 3.27 12.75
C GLU A 110 -13.91 4.53 12.00
N ASP A 111 -12.66 4.56 11.56
CA ASP A 111 -12.08 5.73 10.89
C ASP A 111 -11.74 5.43 9.42
N ASN A 112 -10.88 6.26 8.80
CA ASN A 112 -10.48 6.11 7.40
C ASN A 112 -9.80 4.79 7.09
N ARG A 113 -9.28 4.07 8.08
CA ARG A 113 -8.72 2.74 7.86
C ARG A 113 -9.81 1.77 7.42
N LYS A 114 -11.01 1.92 7.94
CA LYS A 114 -12.16 1.12 7.51
C LYS A 114 -12.56 1.47 6.07
N GLU A 115 -12.49 2.75 5.71
CA GLU A 115 -12.75 3.17 4.33
C GLU A 115 -11.70 2.62 3.37
N LEU A 116 -10.44 2.58 3.78
CA LEU A 116 -9.39 1.95 2.99
C LEU A 116 -9.67 0.47 2.76
N LEU A 117 -10.07 -0.25 3.81
CA LEU A 117 -10.39 -1.67 3.72
C LEU A 117 -11.45 -1.94 2.65
N LYS A 118 -12.45 -1.06 2.53
CA LYS A 118 -13.53 -1.21 1.55
C LYS A 118 -13.05 -1.11 0.10
N ARG A 119 -11.89 -0.49 -0.15
CA ARG A 119 -11.35 -0.31 -1.50
C ARG A 119 -10.32 -1.38 -1.87
N ILE A 120 -10.01 -2.28 -0.96
CA ILE A 120 -9.03 -3.35 -1.20
C ILE A 120 -9.75 -4.55 -1.80
N ASP A 121 -9.26 -5.02 -2.94
CA ASP A 121 -9.83 -6.19 -3.63
C ASP A 121 -9.31 -7.50 -3.03
N VAL A 122 -8.02 -7.52 -2.68
CA VAL A 122 -7.40 -8.69 -2.04
C VAL A 122 -6.57 -8.23 -0.85
N PHE A 123 -6.87 -8.82 0.29
CA PHE A 123 -6.28 -8.46 1.57
C PHE A 123 -5.47 -9.65 2.10
N ALA A 124 -4.15 -9.45 2.22
CA ALA A 124 -3.27 -10.45 2.81
C ALA A 124 -2.89 -9.96 4.21
N ASP A 125 -3.43 -10.59 5.22
CA ASP A 125 -3.33 -10.12 6.59
C ASP A 125 -2.38 -10.95 7.45
N GLY A 126 -2.01 -10.36 8.61
CA GLY A 126 -1.19 -11.00 9.61
C GLY A 126 0.30 -10.80 9.39
N ARG A 127 1.05 -11.03 10.45
CA ARG A 127 2.50 -10.87 10.46
C ARG A 127 3.18 -12.08 9.82
N PHE A 128 4.38 -11.85 9.33
CA PHE A 128 5.25 -12.91 8.88
C PHE A 128 5.59 -13.88 10.02
#